data_8b5e90d05c9df0449435e6eaa4ff4128
#
_entry.id   8b5e90d05c9df0449435e6eaa4ff4128
#
_cell.length_a   1.000
_cell.length_b   1.000
_cell.length_c   1.000
_cell.angle_alpha   90.00
_cell.angle_beta   90.00
_cell.angle_gamma   90.00
#
_symmetry.space_group_name_H-M   'P 1'
#
loop_
_entity.id
_entity.type
_entity.pdbx_description
1 polymer ?
#
loop_
_entity_poly.entity_id
_entity_poly.type
_entity_poly.pdbx_seq_one_letter_code
_entity_poly.pdbx_strand_id
1 'polypeptide(L)'
;MGPGDVARWLDDYVEAWRTYDPDAIVALFAEEIEYRYHPNDEPIRGREAVVESWLGEGEHEDASSRDPEGTYDASYAPVAIDGDTVVATGSSTYFESPGGPVEKVYDNCFVMRFDGDGRCREFTEWFIERPDA
;
A
#
# COMPACT_ATOMS: atom_id res chain seq x y z
N MET A 1 -11.92 -13.07 6.43
CA MET A 1 -12.31 -11.73 5.92
C MET A 1 -13.18 -11.87 4.70
N GLY A 2 -14.26 -11.11 4.65
CA GLY A 2 -15.09 -11.05 3.47
C GLY A 2 -14.67 -9.91 2.54
N PRO A 3 -15.29 -9.85 1.33
CA PRO A 3 -14.95 -8.78 0.37
C PRO A 3 -15.14 -7.36 0.91
N GLY A 4 -16.17 -7.15 1.74
CA GLY A 4 -16.43 -5.83 2.34
C GLY A 4 -15.34 -5.41 3.33
N ASP A 5 -14.80 -6.35 4.09
CA ASP A 5 -13.71 -6.09 5.03
C ASP A 5 -12.43 -5.72 4.29
N VAL A 6 -12.15 -6.42 3.19
CA VAL A 6 -10.97 -6.15 2.36
C VAL A 6 -11.12 -4.79 1.67
N ALA A 7 -12.28 -4.49 1.13
CA ALA A 7 -12.54 -3.19 0.48
C ALA A 7 -12.32 -2.04 1.47
N ARG A 8 -12.78 -2.20 2.71
CA ARG A 8 -12.58 -1.20 3.77
C ARG A 8 -11.11 -1.06 4.11
N TRP A 9 -10.39 -2.17 4.23
CA TRP A 9 -8.93 -2.15 4.49
C TRP A 9 -8.19 -1.40 3.39
N LEU A 10 -8.56 -1.63 2.13
CA LEU A 10 -7.93 -0.94 0.99
C LEU A 10 -8.23 0.56 0.99
N ASP A 11 -9.45 0.95 1.36
CA ASP A 11 -9.80 2.36 1.52
C ASP A 11 -8.99 3.00 2.66
N ASP A 12 -8.84 2.29 3.77
CA ASP A 12 -8.04 2.75 4.91
C ASP A 12 -6.55 2.86 4.53
N TYR A 13 -6.07 1.94 3.70
CA TYR A 13 -4.70 1.98 3.17
C TYR A 13 -4.45 3.26 2.37
N VAL A 14 -5.36 3.59 1.45
CA VAL A 14 -5.25 4.79 0.62
C VAL A 14 -5.35 6.05 1.51
N GLU A 15 -6.24 6.06 2.47
CA GLU A 15 -6.40 7.19 3.39
C GLU A 15 -5.16 7.38 4.28
N ALA A 16 -4.59 6.29 4.78
CA ALA A 16 -3.34 6.35 5.55
C ALA A 16 -2.20 6.91 4.70
N TRP A 17 -2.16 6.57 3.41
CA TRP A 17 -1.19 7.12 2.48
C TRP A 17 -1.41 8.62 2.25
N ARG A 18 -2.67 9.03 2.11
CA ARG A 18 -2.99 10.46 1.92
C ARG A 18 -2.58 11.33 3.10
N THR A 19 -2.76 10.83 4.30
CA THR A 19 -2.51 11.61 5.52
C THR A 19 -1.11 11.41 6.08
N TYR A 20 -0.45 10.28 5.79
CA TYR A 20 0.78 9.84 6.44
C TYR A 20 0.67 9.88 7.97
N ASP A 21 -0.54 9.67 8.49
CA ASP A 21 -0.80 9.58 9.93
C ASP A 21 -0.20 8.27 10.47
N PRO A 22 0.79 8.33 11.38
CA PRO A 22 1.42 7.12 11.91
C PRO A 22 0.42 6.15 12.54
N ASP A 23 -0.58 6.64 13.25
CA ASP A 23 -1.59 5.78 13.89
C ASP A 23 -2.45 5.06 12.86
N ALA A 24 -2.78 5.73 11.75
CA ALA A 24 -3.54 5.11 10.67
C ALA A 24 -2.72 4.02 9.97
N ILE A 25 -1.42 4.24 9.78
CA ILE A 25 -0.53 3.23 9.18
C ILE A 25 -0.40 2.03 10.13
N VAL A 26 -0.17 2.28 11.41
CA VAL A 26 -0.07 1.22 12.44
C VAL A 26 -1.32 0.32 12.42
N ALA A 27 -2.49 0.91 12.28
CA ALA A 27 -3.75 0.18 12.33
C ALA A 27 -3.93 -0.82 11.17
N LEU A 28 -3.21 -0.64 10.07
CA LEU A 28 -3.31 -1.50 8.89
C LEU A 28 -2.59 -2.84 9.06
N PHE A 29 -1.52 -2.86 9.86
CA PHE A 29 -0.56 -3.96 9.85
C PHE A 29 -0.50 -4.70 11.17
N ALA A 30 -0.26 -6.01 11.09
CA ALA A 30 0.07 -6.83 12.25
C ALA A 30 1.47 -6.47 12.75
N GLU A 31 1.72 -6.73 14.04
CA GLU A 31 3.03 -6.44 14.64
C GLU A 31 4.18 -7.14 13.90
N GLU A 32 3.94 -8.37 13.42
CA GLU A 32 4.92 -9.19 12.72
C GLU A 32 4.85 -9.09 11.20
N ILE A 33 4.32 -8.00 10.65
CA ILE A 33 4.18 -7.78 9.21
C ILE A 33 5.50 -8.00 8.46
N GLU A 34 5.42 -8.66 7.31
CA GLU A 34 6.47 -8.71 6.30
C GLU A 34 5.98 -7.96 5.07
N TYR A 35 6.65 -6.87 4.74
CA TYR A 35 6.21 -5.92 3.72
C TYR A 35 7.23 -5.82 2.59
N ARG A 36 6.77 -5.99 1.34
CA ARG A 36 7.62 -5.83 0.15
C ARG A 36 7.00 -4.82 -0.80
N TYR A 37 7.76 -3.79 -1.15
CA TYR A 37 7.37 -2.86 -2.22
C TYR A 37 7.47 -3.51 -3.59
N HIS A 38 8.35 -4.51 -3.73
CA HIS A 38 8.57 -5.27 -4.97
C HIS A 38 8.72 -6.74 -4.62
N PRO A 39 8.26 -7.66 -5.50
CA PRO A 39 8.28 -9.10 -5.17
C PRO A 39 9.68 -9.68 -4.93
N ASN A 40 10.72 -9.06 -5.47
CA ASN A 40 12.10 -9.54 -5.32
C ASN A 40 12.83 -8.97 -4.11
N ASP A 41 12.21 -8.04 -3.38
CA ASP A 41 12.86 -7.41 -2.24
C ASP A 41 12.95 -8.36 -1.05
N GLU A 42 13.99 -8.17 -0.23
CA GLU A 42 13.95 -8.67 1.14
C GLU A 42 12.83 -7.94 1.86
N PRO A 43 11.97 -8.64 2.60
CA PRO A 43 10.87 -7.96 3.27
C PRO A 43 11.34 -7.04 4.38
N ILE A 44 10.63 -5.93 4.53
CA ILE A 44 10.74 -5.09 5.72
C ILE A 44 9.93 -5.82 6.80
N ARG A 45 10.59 -6.18 7.89
CA ARG A 45 9.98 -6.98 8.96
C ARG A 45 9.65 -6.13 10.17
N GLY A 46 8.43 -6.30 10.66
CA GLY A 46 7.94 -5.61 11.84
C GLY A 46 7.22 -4.32 11.54
N ARG A 47 6.13 -4.08 12.28
CA ARG A 47 5.25 -2.94 12.03
C ARG A 47 5.95 -1.60 12.18
N GLU A 48 6.81 -1.48 13.20
CA GLU A 48 7.55 -0.24 13.42
C GLU A 48 8.43 0.11 12.23
N ALA A 49 9.15 -0.87 11.68
CA ALA A 49 9.99 -0.66 10.51
C ALA A 49 9.19 -0.28 9.26
N VAL A 50 8.01 -0.88 9.09
CA VAL A 50 7.12 -0.55 7.97
C VAL A 50 6.61 0.89 8.10
N VAL A 51 6.20 1.30 9.29
CA VAL A 51 5.75 2.68 9.54
C VAL A 51 6.86 3.67 9.24
N GLU A 52 8.07 3.41 9.75
CA GLU A 52 9.24 4.26 9.48
C GLU A 52 9.52 4.36 7.97
N SER A 53 9.43 3.26 7.26
CA SER A 53 9.61 3.23 5.81
C SER A 53 8.59 4.11 5.08
N TRP A 54 7.32 4.01 5.47
CA TRP A 54 6.25 4.83 4.87
C TRP A 54 6.46 6.33 5.12
N LEU A 55 6.94 6.67 6.31
CA LEU A 55 7.16 8.06 6.70
C LEU A 55 8.46 8.65 6.12
N GLY A 56 9.23 7.84 5.39
CA GLY A 56 10.53 8.27 4.86
C GLY A 56 11.59 8.39 5.95
N GLU A 57 11.39 7.70 7.07
CA GLU A 57 12.32 7.65 8.20
C GLU A 57 13.07 6.33 8.18
N GLY A 58 14.18 6.25 8.89
CA GLY A 58 14.97 5.03 8.99
C GLY A 58 15.97 4.83 7.84
N GLU A 59 16.72 3.73 7.92
CA GLU A 59 17.82 3.42 7.00
C GLU A 59 17.48 2.31 6.00
N HIS A 60 16.23 2.24 5.55
CA HIS A 60 15.82 1.26 4.55
C HIS A 60 16.14 1.75 3.15
N GLU A 61 16.76 0.90 2.33
CA GLU A 61 17.07 1.23 0.93
C GLU A 61 15.81 1.60 0.14
N ASP A 62 14.67 1.00 0.49
CA ASP A 62 13.40 1.24 -0.16
C ASP A 62 12.56 2.31 0.54
N ALA A 63 13.11 3.00 1.55
CA ALA A 63 12.41 4.09 2.20
C ALA A 63 12.15 5.20 1.19
N SER A 64 10.90 5.35 0.80
CA SER A 64 10.50 6.37 -0.15
C SER A 64 10.30 7.70 0.57
N SER A 65 10.58 8.80 -0.12
CA SER A 65 10.16 10.12 0.32
C SER A 65 8.64 10.16 0.28
N ARG A 66 8.04 10.92 1.20
CA ARG A 66 6.60 11.12 1.19
C ARG A 66 6.19 11.81 -0.11
N ASP A 67 5.10 11.34 -0.70
CA ASP A 67 4.51 12.01 -1.86
C ASP A 67 3.83 13.31 -1.41
N PRO A 68 4.05 14.42 -2.12
CA PRO A 68 3.42 15.68 -1.75
C PRO A 68 1.89 15.59 -1.81
N GLU A 69 1.23 16.22 -0.83
CA GLU A 69 -0.23 16.22 -0.75
C GLU A 69 -0.87 16.73 -2.05
N GLY A 70 -1.90 16.05 -2.51
CA GLY A 70 -2.64 16.41 -3.71
C GLY A 70 -2.00 15.99 -5.02
N THR A 71 -0.83 15.32 -4.99
CA THR A 71 -0.12 14.91 -6.20
C THR A 71 -0.32 13.43 -6.56
N TYR A 72 -1.22 12.75 -5.85
CA TYR A 72 -1.50 11.34 -6.13
C TYR A 72 -2.91 10.96 -5.70
N ASP A 73 -3.43 9.92 -6.33
CA ASP A 73 -4.69 9.28 -5.94
C ASP A 73 -4.61 7.82 -6.33
N ALA A 74 -5.40 6.98 -5.66
CA ALA A 74 -5.36 5.55 -5.90
C ALA A 74 -6.71 4.93 -5.57
N SER A 75 -6.99 3.80 -6.23
CA SER A 75 -8.18 3.01 -5.95
C SER A 75 -7.87 1.54 -6.20
N TYR A 76 -8.19 0.70 -5.23
CA TYR A 76 -7.94 -0.74 -5.28
C TYR A 76 -9.17 -1.50 -4.84
N ALA A 77 -9.35 -2.72 -5.39
CA ALA A 77 -10.47 -3.58 -5.03
C ALA A 77 -10.03 -5.04 -4.95
N PRO A 78 -10.67 -5.86 -4.09
CA PRO A 78 -10.34 -7.27 -4.02
C PRO A 78 -10.77 -7.99 -5.30
N VAL A 79 -9.91 -8.90 -5.78
CA VAL A 79 -10.16 -9.73 -6.95
C VAL A 79 -10.44 -11.17 -6.52
N ALA A 80 -9.72 -11.66 -5.51
CA ALA A 80 -9.85 -13.03 -5.03
C ALA A 80 -9.53 -13.09 -3.54
N ILE A 81 -10.26 -13.91 -2.82
CA ILE A 81 -10.05 -14.17 -1.40
C ILE A 81 -10.11 -15.68 -1.21
N ASP A 82 -9.07 -16.25 -0.61
CA ASP A 82 -9.03 -17.66 -0.25
C ASP A 82 -8.47 -17.77 1.18
N GLY A 83 -9.39 -17.98 2.13
CA GLY A 83 -9.03 -17.99 3.54
C GLY A 83 -8.49 -16.64 3.97
N ASP A 84 -7.25 -16.59 4.42
CA ASP A 84 -6.56 -15.38 4.85
C ASP A 84 -5.75 -14.71 3.74
N THR A 85 -5.72 -15.33 2.55
CA THR A 85 -4.98 -14.83 1.40
C THR A 85 -5.89 -13.99 0.50
N VAL A 86 -5.43 -12.79 0.16
CA VAL A 86 -6.20 -11.82 -0.63
C VAL A 86 -5.35 -11.31 -1.78
N VAL A 87 -5.97 -11.24 -2.96
CA VAL A 87 -5.39 -10.57 -4.13
C VAL A 87 -6.27 -9.35 -4.44
N ALA A 88 -5.64 -8.20 -4.56
CA ALA A 88 -6.32 -6.96 -4.93
C ALA A 88 -5.63 -6.30 -6.11
N THR A 89 -6.39 -5.63 -6.95
CA THR A 89 -5.84 -4.88 -8.08
C THR A 89 -6.41 -3.46 -8.09
N GLY A 90 -5.75 -2.59 -8.80
CA GLY A 90 -6.20 -1.21 -8.96
C GLY A 90 -5.19 -0.37 -9.70
N SER A 91 -5.27 0.93 -9.49
CA SER A 91 -4.35 1.86 -10.12
C SER A 91 -3.99 3.00 -9.19
N SER A 92 -2.79 3.55 -9.42
CA SER A 92 -2.28 4.73 -8.72
C SER A 92 -1.97 5.78 -9.77
N THR A 93 -2.50 6.98 -9.58
CA THR A 93 -2.29 8.11 -10.49
C THR A 93 -1.47 9.18 -9.78
N TYR A 94 -0.42 9.66 -10.45
CA TYR A 94 0.42 10.74 -9.95
C TYR A 94 0.23 11.97 -10.83
N PHE A 95 0.21 13.15 -10.20
CA PHE A 95 0.04 14.44 -10.86
C PHE A 95 1.31 15.25 -10.74
N GLU A 96 1.60 16.09 -11.73
CA GLU A 96 2.79 16.95 -11.72
C GLU A 96 2.76 17.97 -10.59
N SER A 97 1.54 18.41 -10.21
CA SER A 97 1.31 19.35 -9.12
C SER A 97 -0.11 19.15 -8.61
N PRO A 98 -0.47 19.65 -7.42
CA PRO A 98 -1.85 19.53 -6.92
C PRO A 98 -2.85 20.17 -7.90
N GLY A 99 -3.82 19.34 -8.35
CA GLY A 99 -4.79 19.76 -9.35
C GLY A 99 -4.23 19.91 -10.76
N GLY A 100 -2.99 19.53 -10.98
CA GLY A 100 -2.31 19.62 -12.27
C GLY A 100 -2.54 18.40 -13.18
N PRO A 101 -1.81 18.38 -14.31
CA PRO A 101 -1.96 17.26 -15.25
C PRO A 101 -1.39 15.95 -14.69
N VAL A 102 -1.87 14.83 -15.24
CA VAL A 102 -1.37 13.50 -14.89
C VAL A 102 0.08 13.37 -15.33
N GLU A 103 0.96 12.97 -14.40
CA GLU A 103 2.36 12.67 -14.69
C GLU A 103 2.52 11.22 -15.13
N LYS A 104 1.96 10.28 -14.36
CA LYS A 104 2.07 8.84 -14.64
C LYS A 104 0.96 8.07 -13.93
N VAL A 105 0.66 6.90 -14.48
CA VAL A 105 -0.30 5.96 -13.90
C VAL A 105 0.36 4.60 -13.79
N TYR A 106 0.18 3.95 -12.64
CA TYR A 106 0.59 2.56 -12.43
C TYR A 106 -0.63 1.67 -12.33
N ASP A 107 -0.52 0.46 -12.86
CA ASP A 107 -1.44 -0.63 -12.55
C ASP A 107 -0.81 -1.46 -11.44
N ASN A 108 -1.58 -1.72 -10.37
CA ASN A 108 -1.09 -2.34 -9.16
C ASN A 108 -1.76 -3.69 -8.91
N CYS A 109 -0.99 -4.61 -8.34
CA CYS A 109 -1.50 -5.88 -7.82
C CYS A 109 -0.88 -6.09 -6.44
N PHE A 110 -1.72 -6.35 -5.45
CA PHE A 110 -1.29 -6.68 -4.09
C PHE A 110 -1.62 -8.12 -3.79
N VAL A 111 -0.66 -8.86 -3.26
CA VAL A 111 -0.89 -10.18 -2.66
C VAL A 111 -0.66 -10.03 -1.17
N MET A 112 -1.68 -10.35 -0.39
CA MET A 112 -1.71 -10.07 1.04
C MET A 112 -2.16 -11.27 1.83
N ARG A 113 -1.73 -11.35 3.10
CA ARG A 113 -2.28 -12.27 4.08
C ARG A 113 -2.67 -11.50 5.32
N PHE A 114 -3.81 -11.84 5.89
CA PHE A 114 -4.37 -11.17 7.06
C PHE A 114 -4.37 -12.07 8.27
N ASP A 115 -4.25 -11.48 9.45
CA ASP A 115 -4.40 -12.20 10.70
C ASP A 115 -5.87 -12.26 11.13
N GLY A 116 -6.15 -12.88 12.29
CA GLY A 116 -7.51 -13.01 12.81
C GLY A 116 -8.15 -11.70 13.23
N ASP A 117 -7.36 -10.64 13.41
CA ASP A 117 -7.84 -9.31 13.80
C ASP A 117 -8.08 -8.39 12.60
N GLY A 118 -7.91 -8.90 11.38
CA GLY A 118 -8.10 -8.11 10.17
C GLY A 118 -6.93 -7.20 9.83
N ARG A 119 -5.76 -7.45 10.40
CA ARG A 119 -4.53 -6.71 10.10
C ARG A 119 -3.68 -7.49 9.12
N CYS A 120 -3.02 -6.78 8.21
CA CYS A 120 -2.18 -7.40 7.21
C CYS A 120 -0.87 -7.88 7.82
N ARG A 121 -0.54 -9.17 7.64
CA ARG A 121 0.71 -9.77 8.15
C ARG A 121 1.71 -10.09 7.06
N GLU A 122 1.30 -10.11 5.79
CA GLU A 122 2.18 -10.21 4.63
C GLU A 122 1.62 -9.32 3.53
N PHE A 123 2.48 -8.52 2.93
CA PHE A 123 2.09 -7.61 1.85
C PHE A 123 3.19 -7.62 0.79
N THR A 124 2.81 -7.87 -0.46
CA THR A 124 3.72 -7.78 -1.60
C THR A 124 3.03 -7.04 -2.71
N GLU A 125 3.72 -6.09 -3.29
CA GLU A 125 3.21 -5.28 -4.38
C GLU A 125 3.91 -5.62 -5.70
N TRP A 126 3.11 -5.68 -6.77
CA TRP A 126 3.58 -5.60 -8.16
C TRP A 126 2.96 -4.33 -8.74
N PHE A 127 3.75 -3.55 -9.46
CA PHE A 127 3.21 -2.41 -10.16
C PHE A 127 3.90 -2.23 -11.51
N ILE A 128 3.13 -1.79 -12.48
CA ILE A 128 3.61 -1.58 -13.86
C ILE A 128 3.14 -0.19 -14.29
N GLU A 129 4.10 0.63 -14.69
CA GLU A 129 3.77 1.95 -15.22
C GLU A 129 3.12 1.80 -16.59
N ARG A 130 1.99 2.49 -16.78
CA ARG A 130 1.33 2.48 -18.07
C ARG A 130 2.18 3.21 -19.10
N PRO A 131 2.28 2.69 -20.35
CA PRO A 131 2.91 3.46 -21.41
C PRO A 131 2.12 4.74 -21.63
N ASP A 132 2.79 5.76 -22.13
CA ASP A 132 2.18 7.06 -22.41
C ASP A 132 0.98 6.87 -23.35
N ALA A 133 -0.13 7.45 -22.98
CA ALA A 133 -1.35 7.39 -23.75
C ALA A 133 -1.39 8.54 -24.77
#